data_55c9c072f77f2a4c5e1add4a715802ff
#
_entry.id   55c9c072f77f2a4c5e1add4a715802ff
#
_cell.length_a   1.000
_cell.length_b   1.000
_cell.length_c   1.000
_cell.angle_alpha   90.00
_cell.angle_beta   90.00
_cell.angle_gamma   90.00
#
_symmetry.space_group_name_H-M   'P 1'
#
loop_
_entity.id
_entity.type
_entity.pdbx_description
1 polymer ?
#
loop_
_entity_poly.entity_id
_entity_poly.type
_entity_poly.pdbx_seq_one_letter_code
_entity_poly.pdbx_strand_id
1 'polypeptide(L)'
;MSIVIKRLVVTFVFLIVAISILNMAPEYDLEYKYKEGDIRVIFDDVEITRNLSKLPQTAILVDNQIMLSQDTVDILFDKNLYYEDKYQTLITTTNSHRADLKLNSKVMRVDDGSRNLEVPPLSIRYNYYEDDRYTEDAIEKKNNNEEIIYIPIQALEDVYDMTVEFKDKVIITQNNKNRIRLTVNENDTIELKHTADNFSKNVEIIESGSYIDIYNYDESKEFIFARSYTGELGYISKEDIKLYSMIPITSVKEKEKKEKLNIAWDYIGPDATSIGDKNQKNKYEALDVVAPTLLYLKNPTGEIKYNNSLVSNYMKWANDKGYRVWVALKNEYASKHFSLDETSEFLNDMYHREKAIDSIIKFLKEYNIEGINVDIELIYQEDATAFSQFVRELCVKAHQENKIVSVCVNVPDGSPNWSLCYQHKALSERADYIALVAYDQYGASSNKAGPNASLEWVSTNVEKLVKRDSVESEKILLGIPFYSRLWTSNNGVVKSKTLTMNSAKSYLNKNPMPIWSEEAGQYFYESKDRTTLVYLEENKSIIEKLKLIEKYNLGGSAYWMLGYETEDIWQTISQTLNY
;
A
#
# COMPACT_ATOMS: atom_id res chain seq x y z
N MET A 1 -1.45 -32.98 -11.82
CA MET A 1 -0.84 -31.67 -11.49
C MET A 1 -1.98 -30.67 -11.46
N SER A 2 -2.33 -30.15 -10.27
CA SER A 2 -3.59 -29.44 -10.04
C SER A 2 -3.63 -28.08 -10.72
N ILE A 3 -4.84 -27.60 -11.03
CA ILE A 3 -5.13 -26.27 -11.61
C ILE A 3 -4.47 -25.14 -10.80
N VAL A 4 -4.29 -25.32 -9.49
CA VAL A 4 -3.60 -24.40 -8.57
C VAL A 4 -2.12 -24.24 -8.94
N ILE A 5 -1.43 -25.31 -9.29
CA ILE A 5 0.00 -25.25 -9.70
C ILE A 5 0.15 -24.55 -11.06
N LYS A 6 -0.81 -24.73 -11.97
CA LYS A 6 -0.80 -24.01 -13.26
C LYS A 6 -1.03 -22.50 -13.09
N ARG A 7 -1.93 -22.09 -12.17
CA ARG A 7 -2.15 -20.67 -11.85
C ARG A 7 -0.94 -20.04 -11.15
N LEU A 8 -0.33 -20.72 -10.19
CA LEU A 8 0.90 -20.27 -9.53
C LEU A 8 2.07 -20.10 -10.52
N VAL A 9 2.25 -21.04 -11.45
CA VAL A 9 3.28 -20.93 -12.50
C VAL A 9 2.99 -19.78 -13.45
N VAL A 10 1.74 -19.54 -13.83
CA VAL A 10 1.36 -18.41 -14.69
C VAL A 10 1.59 -17.07 -13.96
N THR A 11 1.20 -16.96 -12.69
CA THR A 11 1.43 -15.73 -11.90
C THR A 11 2.93 -15.48 -11.65
N PHE A 12 3.71 -16.54 -11.43
CA PHE A 12 5.16 -16.42 -11.23
C PHE A 12 5.89 -16.06 -12.54
N VAL A 13 5.41 -16.57 -13.68
CA VAL A 13 5.93 -16.20 -15.01
C VAL A 13 5.56 -14.75 -15.35
N PHE A 14 4.36 -14.27 -15.00
CA PHE A 14 3.97 -12.87 -15.17
C PHE A 14 4.78 -11.93 -14.26
N LEU A 15 5.09 -12.33 -13.03
CA LEU A 15 5.94 -11.53 -12.13
C LEU A 15 7.40 -11.46 -12.64
N ILE A 16 7.94 -12.59 -13.15
CA ILE A 16 9.29 -12.62 -13.75
C ILE A 16 9.31 -11.82 -15.05
N VAL A 17 8.27 -11.87 -15.86
CA VAL A 17 8.16 -11.07 -17.09
C VAL A 17 8.03 -9.58 -16.76
N ALA A 18 7.27 -9.19 -15.75
CA ALA A 18 7.18 -7.80 -15.30
C ALA A 18 8.51 -7.28 -14.72
N ILE A 19 9.22 -8.11 -13.94
CA ILE A 19 10.55 -7.78 -13.40
C ILE A 19 11.62 -7.80 -14.51
N SER A 20 11.47 -8.67 -15.51
CA SER A 20 12.37 -8.70 -16.67
C SER A 20 12.17 -7.51 -17.60
N ILE A 21 10.93 -7.03 -17.76
CA ILE A 21 10.63 -5.82 -18.54
C ILE A 21 11.20 -4.57 -17.85
N LEU A 22 11.29 -4.56 -16.50
CA LEU A 22 11.92 -3.48 -15.73
C LEU A 22 13.45 -3.54 -15.69
N ASN A 23 14.07 -4.68 -16.04
CA ASN A 23 15.52 -4.89 -15.93
C ASN A 23 16.23 -5.25 -17.25
N MET A 24 15.50 -5.40 -18.36
CA MET A 24 16.11 -5.60 -19.67
C MET A 24 16.15 -4.25 -20.40
N ALA A 25 17.34 -3.83 -20.81
CA ALA A 25 17.43 -2.87 -21.91
C ALA A 25 16.64 -3.48 -23.08
N PRO A 26 15.63 -2.81 -23.65
CA PRO A 26 14.80 -3.41 -24.68
C PRO A 26 15.68 -3.78 -25.88
N GLU A 27 15.70 -5.07 -26.25
CA GLU A 27 16.08 -5.43 -27.62
C GLU A 27 14.99 -4.86 -28.52
N TYR A 28 15.34 -3.79 -29.24
CA TYR A 28 14.45 -3.16 -30.19
C TYR A 28 14.19 -4.09 -31.36
N ASP A 29 12.97 -4.60 -31.45
CA ASP A 29 12.51 -5.28 -32.65
C ASP A 29 12.21 -4.24 -33.74
N LEU A 30 13.11 -4.13 -34.72
CA LEU A 30 13.01 -3.23 -35.87
C LEU A 30 11.81 -3.54 -36.78
N GLU A 31 11.13 -4.64 -36.60
CA GLU A 31 10.07 -5.11 -37.50
C GLU A 31 8.66 -4.68 -37.09
N TYR A 32 8.49 -3.98 -35.94
CA TYR A 32 7.16 -3.51 -35.56
C TYR A 32 6.68 -2.44 -36.56
N LYS A 33 5.73 -2.81 -37.38
CA LYS A 33 5.07 -1.87 -38.31
C LYS A 33 3.89 -1.24 -37.60
N TYR A 34 4.01 0.06 -37.32
CA TYR A 34 2.86 0.85 -36.88
C TYR A 34 1.80 0.82 -38.00
N LYS A 35 0.54 0.69 -37.61
CA LYS A 35 -0.58 0.86 -38.53
C LYS A 35 -0.92 2.34 -38.67
N GLU A 36 -1.54 2.69 -39.79
CA GLU A 36 -2.12 4.02 -39.97
C GLU A 36 -3.14 4.27 -38.85
N GLY A 37 -2.92 5.32 -38.07
CA GLY A 37 -3.74 5.68 -36.91
C GLY A 37 -3.20 5.26 -35.54
N ASP A 38 -2.15 4.44 -35.48
CA ASP A 38 -1.49 4.13 -34.21
C ASP A 38 -0.76 5.36 -33.66
N ILE A 39 -0.96 5.66 -32.37
CA ILE A 39 -0.27 6.75 -31.68
C ILE A 39 0.89 6.16 -30.89
N ARG A 40 2.12 6.54 -31.26
CA ARG A 40 3.31 6.17 -30.47
C ARG A 40 3.31 6.92 -29.15
N VAL A 41 3.50 6.19 -28.06
CA VAL A 41 3.60 6.76 -26.71
C VAL A 41 4.94 6.39 -26.09
N ILE A 42 5.73 7.40 -25.77
CA ILE A 42 7.02 7.28 -25.07
C ILE A 42 6.82 7.76 -23.65
N PHE A 43 7.04 6.89 -22.70
CA PHE A 43 6.95 7.18 -21.28
C PHE A 43 8.35 7.12 -20.67
N ASP A 44 8.89 8.26 -20.30
CA ASP A 44 10.30 8.45 -19.89
C ASP A 44 11.28 7.91 -20.94
N ASP A 45 11.88 6.76 -20.70
CA ASP A 45 12.82 6.05 -21.58
C ASP A 45 12.24 4.76 -22.19
N VAL A 46 10.92 4.59 -22.18
CA VAL A 46 10.26 3.36 -22.65
C VAL A 46 9.18 3.67 -23.67
N GLU A 47 9.22 2.97 -24.81
CA GLU A 47 8.12 3.02 -25.78
C GLU A 47 7.04 2.01 -25.38
N ILE A 48 5.91 2.51 -24.84
CA ILE A 48 4.83 1.67 -24.31
C ILE A 48 3.90 1.14 -25.42
N THR A 49 3.80 1.80 -26.54
CA THR A 49 3.01 1.32 -27.69
C THR A 49 3.43 -0.10 -28.11
N ARG A 50 4.71 -0.41 -28.03
CA ARG A 50 5.27 -1.73 -28.31
C ARG A 50 5.11 -2.71 -27.17
N ASN A 51 5.41 -2.24 -25.95
CA ASN A 51 5.44 -3.10 -24.75
C ASN A 51 4.03 -3.51 -24.31
N LEU A 52 3.01 -2.73 -24.66
CA LEU A 52 1.61 -2.98 -24.37
C LEU A 52 0.86 -3.56 -25.60
N SER A 53 1.56 -4.14 -26.55
CA SER A 53 0.99 -4.69 -27.80
C SER A 53 -0.14 -5.73 -27.62
N LYS A 54 -0.38 -6.19 -26.39
CA LYS A 54 -1.53 -7.05 -26.04
C LYS A 54 -2.75 -6.28 -25.56
N LEU A 55 -2.64 -4.97 -25.38
CA LEU A 55 -3.74 -4.10 -25.00
C LEU A 55 -4.39 -3.51 -26.27
N PRO A 56 -5.72 -3.39 -26.30
CA PRO A 56 -6.38 -2.62 -27.33
C PRO A 56 -5.92 -1.18 -27.22
N GLN A 57 -5.70 -0.53 -28.30
CA GLN A 57 -5.18 0.83 -28.47
C GLN A 57 -4.76 1.56 -27.16
N THR A 58 -3.45 1.67 -26.95
CA THR A 58 -2.86 2.37 -25.78
C THR A 58 -3.33 3.82 -25.66
N ALA A 59 -3.45 4.50 -26.82
CA ALA A 59 -3.89 5.88 -26.92
C ALA A 59 -4.77 6.08 -28.15
N ILE A 60 -5.71 7.02 -28.06
CA ILE A 60 -6.56 7.50 -29.16
C ILE A 60 -6.56 9.02 -29.24
N LEU A 61 -6.94 9.56 -30.38
CA LEU A 61 -7.12 10.98 -30.60
C LEU A 61 -8.62 11.29 -30.73
N VAL A 62 -9.14 12.15 -29.87
CA VAL A 62 -10.52 12.61 -29.89
C VAL A 62 -10.52 14.14 -29.85
N ASP A 63 -11.17 14.78 -30.80
CA ASP A 63 -11.21 16.26 -30.92
C ASP A 63 -9.81 16.92 -30.78
N ASN A 64 -8.79 16.33 -31.39
CA ASN A 64 -7.39 16.72 -31.29
C ASN A 64 -6.76 16.65 -29.90
N GLN A 65 -7.38 15.90 -28.96
CA GLN A 65 -6.86 15.61 -27.63
C GLN A 65 -6.46 14.14 -27.53
N ILE A 66 -5.29 13.90 -26.92
CA ILE A 66 -4.81 12.54 -26.62
C ILE A 66 -5.57 11.99 -25.44
N MET A 67 -6.03 10.76 -25.57
CA MET A 67 -6.64 9.98 -24.50
C MET A 67 -5.90 8.66 -24.33
N LEU A 68 -5.59 8.29 -23.09
CA LEU A 68 -4.97 7.01 -22.75
C LEU A 68 -6.06 6.03 -22.27
N SER A 69 -5.93 4.76 -22.65
CA SER A 69 -6.82 3.73 -22.10
C SER A 69 -6.63 3.59 -20.59
N GLN A 70 -7.68 3.21 -19.87
CA GLN A 70 -7.65 2.97 -18.43
C GLN A 70 -6.52 2.00 -18.07
N ASP A 71 -6.37 0.90 -18.82
CA ASP A 71 -5.32 -0.09 -18.58
C ASP A 71 -3.92 0.51 -18.70
N THR A 72 -3.73 1.43 -19.64
CA THR A 72 -2.46 2.15 -19.80
C THR A 72 -2.18 3.04 -18.58
N VAL A 73 -3.19 3.78 -18.11
CA VAL A 73 -3.07 4.64 -16.93
C VAL A 73 -2.80 3.79 -15.69
N ASP A 74 -3.48 2.66 -15.55
CA ASP A 74 -3.31 1.72 -14.43
C ASP A 74 -1.87 1.17 -14.37
N ILE A 75 -1.31 0.81 -15.51
CA ILE A 75 0.05 0.28 -15.59
C ILE A 75 1.12 1.35 -15.32
N LEU A 76 0.95 2.56 -15.85
CA LEU A 76 2.00 3.58 -15.86
C LEU A 76 1.97 4.49 -14.64
N PHE A 77 0.79 4.87 -14.19
CA PHE A 77 0.63 5.95 -13.21
C PHE A 77 0.03 5.47 -11.90
N ASP A 78 -1.04 4.69 -11.98
CA ASP A 78 -1.82 4.32 -10.81
C ASP A 78 -2.36 2.89 -10.92
N LYS A 79 -1.58 1.93 -10.49
CA LYS A 79 -1.97 0.49 -10.44
C LYS A 79 -3.26 0.20 -9.68
N ASN A 80 -3.86 1.22 -9.11
CA ASN A 80 -5.05 1.15 -8.29
C ASN A 80 -6.08 2.21 -8.72
N LEU A 81 -6.09 2.58 -9.99
CA LEU A 81 -7.15 3.43 -10.54
C LEU A 81 -8.51 2.77 -10.25
N TYR A 82 -9.39 3.48 -9.56
CA TYR A 82 -10.63 2.91 -9.05
C TYR A 82 -11.82 3.39 -9.86
N TYR A 83 -12.63 2.46 -10.38
CA TYR A 83 -13.87 2.78 -11.07
C TYR A 83 -15.08 2.55 -10.16
N GLU A 84 -15.79 3.62 -9.85
CA GLU A 84 -17.03 3.61 -9.09
C GLU A 84 -18.21 3.44 -10.07
N ASP A 85 -18.63 2.20 -10.29
CA ASP A 85 -19.62 1.83 -11.30
C ASP A 85 -20.96 2.54 -11.08
N LYS A 86 -21.43 2.61 -9.83
CA LYS A 86 -22.69 3.26 -9.43
C LYS A 86 -22.80 4.70 -9.92
N TYR A 87 -21.69 5.41 -9.99
CA TYR A 87 -21.63 6.82 -10.39
C TYR A 87 -20.93 7.04 -11.72
N GLN A 88 -20.48 5.97 -12.36
CA GLN A 88 -19.68 6.00 -13.59
C GLN A 88 -18.51 6.99 -13.47
N THR A 89 -17.75 6.86 -12.40
CA THR A 89 -16.69 7.78 -12.05
C THR A 89 -15.39 7.03 -11.81
N LEU A 90 -14.35 7.42 -12.53
CA LEU A 90 -12.99 7.01 -12.24
C LEU A 90 -12.43 7.88 -11.13
N ILE A 91 -11.82 7.27 -10.13
CA ILE A 91 -11.15 7.95 -9.04
C ILE A 91 -9.67 7.59 -9.10
N THR A 92 -8.83 8.59 -9.25
CA THR A 92 -7.37 8.43 -9.18
C THR A 92 -6.81 9.21 -7.98
N THR A 93 -5.79 8.66 -7.35
CA THR A 93 -5.18 9.27 -6.16
C THR A 93 -3.65 9.20 -6.27
N THR A 94 -3.01 10.32 -5.98
CA THR A 94 -1.57 10.38 -5.72
C THR A 94 -1.31 10.47 -4.20
N ASN A 95 -0.09 10.77 -3.80
CA ASN A 95 0.21 11.02 -2.39
C ASN A 95 -0.43 12.31 -1.84
N SER A 96 -0.78 13.25 -2.73
CA SER A 96 -1.24 14.60 -2.36
C SER A 96 -2.55 15.03 -3.04
N HIS A 97 -3.00 14.31 -4.06
CA HIS A 97 -4.17 14.71 -4.84
C HIS A 97 -5.12 13.53 -5.07
N ARG A 98 -6.43 13.85 -5.06
CA ARG A 98 -7.50 13.00 -5.56
C ARG A 98 -8.17 13.67 -6.73
N ALA A 99 -8.42 12.93 -7.81
CA ALA A 99 -9.24 13.41 -8.91
C ALA A 99 -10.37 12.42 -9.22
N ASP A 100 -11.57 12.99 -9.43
CA ASP A 100 -12.76 12.26 -9.81
C ASP A 100 -13.14 12.66 -11.24
N LEU A 101 -13.18 11.67 -12.12
CA LEU A 101 -13.43 11.82 -13.55
C LEU A 101 -14.71 11.07 -13.91
N LYS A 102 -15.81 11.80 -13.98
CA LYS A 102 -17.10 11.21 -14.36
C LYS A 102 -17.15 11.01 -15.89
N LEU A 103 -17.53 9.81 -16.34
CA LEU A 103 -17.71 9.53 -17.76
C LEU A 103 -18.67 10.52 -18.41
N ASN A 104 -18.33 10.94 -19.63
CA ASN A 104 -19.08 11.90 -20.45
C ASN A 104 -19.23 13.30 -19.81
N SER A 105 -18.47 13.61 -18.75
CA SER A 105 -18.46 14.95 -18.12
C SER A 105 -17.15 15.67 -18.45
N LYS A 106 -17.26 16.91 -18.91
CA LYS A 106 -16.10 17.80 -19.09
C LYS A 106 -15.65 18.46 -17.78
N VAL A 107 -16.33 18.20 -16.67
CA VAL A 107 -15.93 18.71 -15.36
C VAL A 107 -15.27 17.59 -14.58
N MET A 108 -14.00 17.76 -14.25
CA MET A 108 -13.21 16.94 -13.35
C MET A 108 -13.17 17.60 -11.98
N ARG A 109 -13.35 16.84 -10.90
CA ARG A 109 -13.07 17.31 -9.55
C ARG A 109 -11.61 16.97 -9.20
N VAL A 110 -10.88 17.93 -8.67
CA VAL A 110 -9.53 17.72 -8.11
C VAL A 110 -9.52 18.27 -6.69
N ASP A 111 -9.34 17.41 -5.71
CA ASP A 111 -9.45 17.74 -4.27
C ASP A 111 -10.79 18.44 -3.97
N ASP A 112 -10.75 19.66 -3.43
CA ASP A 112 -11.94 20.47 -3.13
C ASP A 112 -12.32 21.43 -4.29
N GLY A 113 -11.63 21.36 -5.42
CA GLY A 113 -11.84 22.20 -6.60
C GLY A 113 -12.44 21.45 -7.79
N SER A 114 -12.66 22.17 -8.88
CA SER A 114 -13.05 21.60 -10.15
C SER A 114 -12.31 22.23 -11.31
N ARG A 115 -12.09 21.46 -12.36
CA ARG A 115 -11.46 21.91 -13.62
C ARG A 115 -12.26 21.45 -14.83
N ASN A 116 -12.18 22.22 -15.91
CA ASN A 116 -12.82 21.86 -17.17
C ASN A 116 -11.82 21.13 -18.07
N LEU A 117 -12.25 20.01 -18.61
CA LEU A 117 -11.54 19.25 -19.61
C LEU A 117 -12.00 19.66 -21.01
N GLU A 118 -11.12 19.63 -21.99
CA GLU A 118 -11.49 19.85 -23.38
C GLU A 118 -12.32 18.71 -23.94
N VAL A 119 -11.95 17.47 -23.59
CA VAL A 119 -12.69 16.25 -23.91
C VAL A 119 -13.01 15.50 -22.61
N PRO A 120 -14.23 14.96 -22.45
CA PRO A 120 -14.56 14.15 -21.27
C PRO A 120 -13.91 12.77 -21.33
N PRO A 121 -13.75 12.08 -20.19
CA PRO A 121 -13.48 10.62 -20.19
C PRO A 121 -14.61 9.88 -20.92
N LEU A 122 -14.26 8.94 -21.76
CA LEU A 122 -15.20 8.22 -22.63
C LEU A 122 -15.11 6.70 -22.41
N SER A 123 -16.26 6.02 -22.43
CA SER A 123 -16.30 4.57 -22.61
C SER A 123 -16.56 4.26 -24.07
N ILE A 124 -15.68 3.48 -24.68
CA ILE A 124 -15.75 3.11 -26.10
C ILE A 124 -15.79 1.61 -26.20
N ARG A 125 -16.81 1.09 -26.93
CA ARG A 125 -16.90 -0.33 -27.22
C ARG A 125 -15.82 -0.71 -28.23
N TYR A 126 -14.97 -1.66 -27.84
CA TYR A 126 -13.90 -2.14 -28.69
C TYR A 126 -14.33 -3.38 -29.49
N ASN A 127 -14.05 -3.38 -30.79
CA ASN A 127 -14.34 -4.49 -31.66
C ASN A 127 -13.04 -5.26 -32.01
N TYR A 128 -12.77 -6.31 -31.30
CA TYR A 128 -11.58 -7.16 -31.51
C TYR A 128 -11.54 -7.84 -32.90
N TYR A 129 -12.67 -8.03 -33.56
CA TYR A 129 -12.71 -8.61 -34.90
C TYR A 129 -12.23 -7.68 -36.02
N GLU A 130 -12.25 -6.39 -35.78
CA GLU A 130 -11.73 -5.41 -36.72
C GLU A 130 -10.23 -5.14 -36.50
N ASP A 131 -9.65 -5.69 -35.44
CA ASP A 131 -8.24 -5.53 -35.11
C ASP A 131 -7.45 -6.81 -35.49
N ASP A 132 -6.76 -6.77 -36.63
CA ASP A 132 -5.95 -7.89 -37.15
C ASP A 132 -4.71 -8.22 -36.30
N ARG A 133 -4.45 -7.49 -35.20
CA ARG A 133 -3.43 -7.83 -34.18
C ARG A 133 -3.85 -9.02 -33.33
N TYR A 134 -5.14 -9.38 -33.29
CA TYR A 134 -5.65 -10.49 -32.52
C TYR A 134 -5.91 -11.70 -33.42
N THR A 135 -5.46 -12.89 -33.01
CA THR A 135 -5.80 -14.13 -33.65
C THR A 135 -7.22 -14.54 -33.27
N GLU A 136 -7.90 -15.34 -34.15
CA GLU A 136 -9.25 -15.84 -33.86
C GLU A 136 -9.33 -16.56 -32.51
N ASP A 137 -8.32 -17.37 -32.14
CA ASP A 137 -8.22 -18.05 -30.84
C ASP A 137 -8.11 -17.08 -29.65
N ALA A 138 -7.53 -15.90 -29.86
CA ALA A 138 -7.43 -14.86 -28.83
C ALA A 138 -8.74 -14.09 -28.70
N ILE A 139 -9.45 -13.87 -29.78
CA ILE A 139 -10.76 -13.22 -29.85
C ILE A 139 -11.85 -14.06 -29.16
N GLU A 140 -11.88 -15.39 -29.41
CA GLU A 140 -12.84 -16.29 -28.75
C GLU A 140 -12.76 -16.29 -27.22
N LYS A 141 -11.60 -15.94 -26.67
CA LYS A 141 -11.37 -15.87 -25.22
C LYS A 141 -11.69 -14.50 -24.62
N LYS A 142 -11.94 -13.49 -25.46
CA LYS A 142 -12.27 -12.14 -25.05
C LYS A 142 -13.76 -11.88 -25.24
N ASN A 143 -14.33 -11.11 -24.34
CA ASN A 143 -15.72 -10.70 -24.44
C ASN A 143 -15.83 -9.62 -25.52
N ASN A 144 -16.47 -9.94 -26.67
CA ASN A 144 -16.63 -9.03 -27.81
C ASN A 144 -17.39 -7.72 -27.54
N ASN A 145 -17.82 -7.49 -26.30
CA ASN A 145 -18.52 -6.29 -25.87
C ASN A 145 -17.74 -5.56 -24.77
N GLU A 146 -16.44 -5.71 -24.71
CA GLU A 146 -15.63 -5.02 -23.73
C GLU A 146 -15.66 -3.51 -24.00
N GLU A 147 -16.07 -2.74 -23.02
CA GLU A 147 -15.99 -1.28 -23.03
C GLU A 147 -14.67 -0.86 -22.44
N ILE A 148 -13.90 -0.09 -23.21
CA ILE A 148 -12.64 0.47 -22.77
C ILE A 148 -12.84 1.93 -22.40
N ILE A 149 -12.45 2.29 -21.20
CA ILE A 149 -12.48 3.66 -20.74
C ILE A 149 -11.20 4.37 -21.20
N TYR A 150 -11.37 5.51 -21.84
CA TYR A 150 -10.28 6.39 -22.25
C TYR A 150 -10.30 7.68 -21.43
N ILE A 151 -9.14 8.06 -20.94
CA ILE A 151 -8.94 9.20 -20.03
C ILE A 151 -8.14 10.26 -20.78
N PRO A 152 -8.63 11.52 -20.87
CA PRO A 152 -7.88 12.58 -21.51
C PRO A 152 -6.58 12.85 -20.73
N ILE A 153 -5.47 12.93 -21.48
CA ILE A 153 -4.14 13.11 -20.88
C ILE A 153 -4.03 14.40 -20.06
N GLN A 154 -4.77 15.45 -20.46
CA GLN A 154 -4.89 16.68 -19.71
C GLN A 154 -5.31 16.45 -18.26
N ALA A 155 -6.24 15.52 -18.01
CA ALA A 155 -6.67 15.17 -16.65
C ALA A 155 -5.55 14.53 -15.83
N LEU A 156 -4.63 13.82 -16.49
CA LEU A 156 -3.51 13.14 -15.84
C LEU A 156 -2.37 14.10 -15.53
N GLU A 157 -2.07 15.07 -16.38
CA GLU A 157 -1.05 16.10 -16.13
C GLU A 157 -1.32 16.87 -14.84
N ASP A 158 -2.60 17.16 -14.58
CA ASP A 158 -3.02 17.91 -13.40
C ASP A 158 -2.86 17.12 -12.08
N VAL A 159 -2.83 15.80 -12.14
CA VAL A 159 -2.80 14.91 -10.96
C VAL A 159 -1.42 14.32 -10.73
N TYR A 160 -0.76 13.92 -11.82
CA TYR A 160 0.57 13.31 -11.77
C TYR A 160 1.60 14.33 -12.24
N ASP A 161 2.57 14.62 -11.43
CA ASP A 161 3.65 15.56 -11.73
C ASP A 161 4.43 15.11 -12.98
N MET A 162 3.89 15.47 -14.17
CA MET A 162 4.43 15.08 -15.47
C MET A 162 4.28 16.20 -16.51
N THR A 163 5.07 16.10 -17.55
CA THR A 163 4.99 16.95 -18.74
C THR A 163 4.63 16.09 -19.95
N VAL A 164 3.71 16.55 -20.76
CA VAL A 164 3.29 15.88 -22.00
C VAL A 164 3.62 16.75 -23.19
N GLU A 165 4.31 16.18 -24.16
CA GLU A 165 4.58 16.81 -25.46
C GLU A 165 3.94 15.94 -26.56
N PHE A 166 3.25 16.59 -27.48
CA PHE A 166 2.66 15.93 -28.64
C PHE A 166 3.21 16.53 -29.95
N LYS A 167 3.80 15.66 -30.76
CA LYS A 167 4.28 15.98 -32.11
C LYS A 167 3.73 14.91 -33.07
N ASP A 168 4.59 14.03 -33.57
CA ASP A 168 4.24 12.80 -34.30
C ASP A 168 3.99 11.64 -33.34
N LYS A 169 4.34 11.80 -32.06
CA LYS A 169 4.20 10.86 -30.96
C LYS A 169 3.88 11.62 -29.67
N VAL A 170 3.37 10.90 -28.69
CA VAL A 170 3.15 11.39 -27.34
C VAL A 170 4.40 11.09 -26.50
N ILE A 171 5.00 12.13 -25.92
CA ILE A 171 6.14 12.02 -25.02
C ILE A 171 5.68 12.42 -23.63
N ILE A 172 5.66 11.48 -22.71
CA ILE A 172 5.31 11.68 -21.31
C ILE A 172 6.59 11.62 -20.49
N THR A 173 6.86 12.66 -19.72
CA THR A 173 8.02 12.76 -18.85
C THR A 173 7.58 12.98 -17.41
N GLN A 174 7.90 12.05 -16.51
CA GLN A 174 7.68 12.24 -15.07
C GLN A 174 8.69 13.27 -14.54
N ASN A 175 8.18 14.36 -13.95
CA ASN A 175 9.04 15.43 -13.42
C ASN A 175 9.80 14.97 -12.16
N ASN A 176 9.25 13.99 -11.44
CA ASN A 176 9.83 13.43 -10.21
C ASN A 176 10.79 12.26 -10.45
N LYS A 177 11.10 11.88 -11.69
CA LYS A 177 12.04 10.80 -11.98
C LYS A 177 13.46 11.34 -12.17
N ASN A 178 14.41 10.70 -11.50
CA ASN A 178 15.82 11.06 -11.65
C ASN A 178 16.30 10.78 -13.06
N ARG A 179 16.97 11.76 -13.65
CA ARG A 179 17.62 11.63 -14.96
C ARG A 179 18.80 12.58 -15.08
N ILE A 180 19.68 12.29 -16.01
CA ILE A 180 20.79 13.17 -16.42
C ILE A 180 20.43 13.78 -17.75
N ARG A 181 20.52 15.09 -17.87
CA ARG A 181 20.34 15.80 -19.13
C ARG A 181 21.68 16.26 -19.70
N LEU A 182 21.93 15.92 -20.94
CA LEU A 182 23.05 16.41 -21.74
C LEU A 182 22.51 17.40 -22.76
N THR A 183 23.17 18.56 -22.89
CA THR A 183 22.88 19.51 -23.96
C THR A 183 24.01 19.45 -24.97
N VAL A 184 23.66 19.31 -26.25
CA VAL A 184 24.63 19.25 -27.34
C VAL A 184 25.21 20.65 -27.57
N ASN A 185 26.55 20.79 -27.56
CA ASN A 185 27.23 22.07 -27.69
C ASN A 185 27.02 22.68 -29.09
N GLU A 186 27.37 23.98 -29.22
CA GLU A 186 27.37 24.65 -30.53
C GLU A 186 28.34 23.97 -31.48
N ASN A 187 27.87 23.72 -32.71
CA ASN A 187 28.59 23.07 -33.81
C ASN A 187 28.90 21.57 -33.63
N ASP A 188 28.36 20.92 -32.59
CA ASP A 188 28.48 19.48 -32.40
C ASP A 188 27.17 18.76 -32.76
N THR A 189 27.28 17.46 -32.96
CA THR A 189 26.13 16.54 -33.12
C THR A 189 26.40 15.26 -32.34
N ILE A 190 25.34 14.58 -31.87
CA ILE A 190 25.43 13.26 -31.26
C ILE A 190 24.63 12.26 -32.09
N GLU A 191 25.23 11.12 -32.38
CA GLU A 191 24.56 10.04 -33.07
C GLU A 191 23.81 9.14 -32.04
N LEU A 192 22.49 9.12 -32.10
CA LEU A 192 21.68 8.17 -31.38
C LEU A 192 21.58 6.87 -32.18
N LYS A 193 22.13 5.79 -31.68
CA LYS A 193 22.27 4.52 -32.39
C LYS A 193 21.17 3.55 -32.02
N HIS A 194 20.81 2.68 -32.95
CA HIS A 194 19.78 1.66 -32.75
C HIS A 194 20.20 0.57 -31.77
N THR A 195 21.43 0.13 -31.81
CA THR A 195 22.02 -0.88 -30.92
C THR A 195 23.29 -0.34 -30.26
N ALA A 196 23.72 -0.94 -29.17
CA ALA A 196 24.92 -0.58 -28.41
C ALA A 196 26.21 -0.99 -29.17
N ASP A 197 26.41 -0.42 -30.38
CA ASP A 197 27.49 -0.76 -31.29
C ASP A 197 27.82 0.45 -32.18
N ASN A 198 29.10 0.71 -32.38
CA ASN A 198 29.63 1.79 -33.25
C ASN A 198 29.21 1.68 -34.72
N PHE A 199 28.96 0.48 -35.22
CA PHE A 199 28.55 0.22 -36.61
C PHE A 199 27.03 0.18 -36.79
N SER A 200 26.27 0.36 -35.70
CA SER A 200 24.81 0.42 -35.73
C SER A 200 24.30 1.61 -36.54
N LYS A 201 23.15 1.44 -37.16
CA LYS A 201 22.46 2.56 -37.84
C LYS A 201 22.06 3.62 -36.84
N ASN A 202 22.09 4.87 -37.26
CA ASN A 202 21.57 5.97 -36.47
C ASN A 202 20.03 5.92 -36.47
N VAL A 203 19.44 6.04 -35.29
CA VAL A 203 18.02 6.31 -35.11
C VAL A 203 17.76 7.79 -35.38
N GLU A 204 18.63 8.64 -34.85
CA GLU A 204 18.58 10.08 -34.98
C GLU A 204 19.99 10.68 -34.90
N ILE A 205 20.19 11.82 -35.57
CA ILE A 205 21.34 12.71 -35.37
C ILE A 205 20.83 13.91 -34.59
N ILE A 206 21.33 14.10 -33.39
CA ILE A 206 20.87 15.13 -32.46
C ILE A 206 21.71 16.38 -32.66
N GLU A 207 21.05 17.43 -33.07
CA GLU A 207 21.66 18.68 -33.48
C GLU A 207 22.07 19.57 -32.31
N SER A 208 22.97 20.48 -32.57
CA SER A 208 23.42 21.53 -31.66
C SER A 208 22.28 22.27 -30.97
N GLY A 209 22.43 22.50 -29.66
CA GLY A 209 21.45 23.15 -28.81
C GLY A 209 20.27 22.28 -28.36
N SER A 210 20.19 21.03 -28.87
CA SER A 210 19.20 20.04 -28.43
C SER A 210 19.67 19.31 -27.18
N TYR A 211 18.84 18.45 -26.60
CA TYR A 211 19.19 17.70 -25.40
C TYR A 211 18.87 16.21 -25.53
N ILE A 212 19.51 15.46 -24.65
CA ILE A 212 19.33 14.01 -24.47
C ILE A 212 19.09 13.76 -22.99
N ASP A 213 18.09 12.95 -22.66
CA ASP A 213 17.80 12.51 -21.31
C ASP A 213 18.25 11.05 -21.09
N ILE A 214 19.00 10.82 -20.03
CA ILE A 214 19.51 9.50 -19.60
C ILE A 214 18.90 9.18 -18.25
N TYR A 215 18.11 8.11 -18.17
CA TYR A 215 17.41 7.70 -16.94
C TYR A 215 18.23 6.69 -16.10
N ASN A 216 19.03 5.86 -16.75
CA ASN A 216 19.83 4.81 -16.10
C ASN A 216 21.30 4.94 -16.55
N TYR A 217 22.04 5.87 -15.93
CA TYR A 217 23.45 6.03 -16.23
C TYR A 217 24.29 4.97 -15.51
N ASP A 218 25.03 4.17 -16.29
CA ASP A 218 25.97 3.17 -15.79
C ASP A 218 27.37 3.44 -16.38
N GLU A 219 28.26 3.93 -15.53
CA GLU A 219 29.63 4.28 -15.92
C GLU A 219 30.46 3.08 -16.44
N SER A 220 30.05 1.86 -16.11
CA SER A 220 30.73 0.63 -16.57
C SER A 220 30.44 0.28 -18.03
N LYS A 221 29.42 0.86 -18.64
CA LYS A 221 28.98 0.59 -20.02
C LYS A 221 29.70 1.47 -21.03
N GLU A 222 29.98 0.93 -22.23
CA GLU A 222 30.51 1.69 -23.36
C GLU A 222 29.45 2.46 -24.10
N PHE A 223 28.21 1.98 -24.07
CA PHE A 223 27.04 2.61 -24.64
C PHE A 223 25.96 2.77 -23.58
N ILE A 224 25.33 3.93 -23.57
CA ILE A 224 24.30 4.31 -22.60
C ILE A 224 22.99 4.49 -23.34
N PHE A 225 21.92 3.87 -22.83
CA PHE A 225 20.59 4.02 -23.37
C PHE A 225 20.03 5.39 -23.00
N ALA A 226 19.42 6.08 -23.97
CA ALA A 226 19.01 7.46 -23.81
C ALA A 226 17.78 7.77 -24.67
N ARG A 227 17.10 8.89 -24.33
CA ARG A 227 16.01 9.47 -25.09
C ARG A 227 16.42 10.84 -25.63
N SER A 228 16.25 11.07 -26.92
CA SER A 228 16.42 12.37 -27.51
C SER A 228 15.26 13.34 -27.15
N TYR A 229 15.46 14.62 -27.40
CA TYR A 229 14.43 15.66 -27.25
C TYR A 229 13.22 15.46 -28.17
N THR A 230 13.36 14.71 -29.27
CA THR A 230 12.25 14.33 -30.16
C THR A 230 11.48 13.10 -29.67
N GLY A 231 11.99 12.44 -28.62
CA GLY A 231 11.42 11.22 -28.05
C GLY A 231 11.93 9.93 -28.69
N GLU A 232 12.93 9.99 -29.59
CA GLU A 232 13.54 8.77 -30.10
C GLU A 232 14.41 8.11 -29.03
N LEU A 233 14.36 6.77 -28.99
CA LEU A 233 15.08 5.96 -28.03
C LEU A 233 16.25 5.26 -28.72
N GLY A 234 17.40 5.21 -28.07
CA GLY A 234 18.59 4.57 -28.62
C GLY A 234 19.79 4.61 -27.69
N TYR A 235 20.96 4.35 -28.26
CA TYR A 235 22.23 4.29 -27.54
C TYR A 235 23.17 5.40 -28.00
N ILE A 236 23.82 6.04 -27.03
CA ILE A 236 24.91 7.00 -27.27
C ILE A 236 26.22 6.45 -26.74
N SER A 237 27.33 6.77 -27.40
CA SER A 237 28.65 6.36 -26.95
C SER A 237 29.04 7.08 -25.66
N LYS A 238 29.67 6.37 -24.73
CA LYS A 238 30.25 6.96 -23.53
C LYS A 238 31.31 8.02 -23.85
N GLU A 239 32.00 7.89 -24.97
CA GLU A 239 33.00 8.87 -25.41
C GLU A 239 32.34 10.18 -25.78
N ASP A 240 31.18 10.13 -26.45
CA ASP A 240 30.41 11.32 -26.76
C ASP A 240 29.91 12.00 -25.48
N ILE A 241 29.43 11.22 -24.49
CA ILE A 241 28.95 11.75 -23.20
C ILE A 241 30.03 12.57 -22.47
N LYS A 242 31.29 12.13 -22.51
CA LYS A 242 32.41 12.81 -21.83
C LYS A 242 32.69 14.22 -22.35
N LEU A 243 32.22 14.55 -23.54
CA LEU A 243 32.41 15.85 -24.15
C LEU A 243 31.42 16.90 -23.64
N TYR A 244 30.36 16.47 -22.92
CA TYR A 244 29.26 17.33 -22.52
C TYR A 244 29.12 17.45 -21.00
N SER A 245 28.55 18.57 -20.56
CA SER A 245 28.20 18.77 -19.15
C SER A 245 26.98 17.92 -18.80
N MET A 246 27.10 17.08 -17.79
CA MET A 246 26.01 16.29 -17.24
C MET A 246 25.29 17.08 -16.16
N ILE A 247 24.02 17.38 -16.37
CA ILE A 247 23.17 18.05 -15.39
C ILE A 247 22.21 17.04 -14.78
N PRO A 248 22.40 16.64 -13.52
CA PRO A 248 21.44 15.78 -12.85
C PRO A 248 20.13 16.53 -12.64
N ILE A 249 19.03 15.95 -13.10
CA ILE A 249 17.69 16.40 -12.77
C ILE A 249 17.16 15.43 -11.71
N THR A 250 17.24 15.83 -10.45
CA THR A 250 16.79 15.03 -9.32
C THR A 250 15.66 15.73 -8.59
N SER A 251 14.58 15.04 -8.38
CA SER A 251 13.45 15.52 -7.57
C SER A 251 13.22 14.67 -6.32
N VAL A 252 13.91 13.53 -6.21
CA VAL A 252 13.74 12.61 -5.09
C VAL A 252 14.57 13.09 -3.91
N LYS A 253 13.90 13.56 -2.84
CA LYS A 253 14.53 13.72 -1.53
C LYS A 253 14.99 12.33 -1.05
N GLU A 254 16.23 12.23 -0.55
CA GLU A 254 16.65 11.02 0.16
C GLU A 254 15.63 10.72 1.24
N LYS A 255 15.18 9.45 1.31
CA LYS A 255 14.30 9.01 2.41
C LYS A 255 15.08 9.17 3.71
N GLU A 256 14.65 10.07 4.58
CA GLU A 256 15.16 10.13 5.95
C GLU A 256 14.93 8.77 6.61
N LYS A 257 15.95 8.24 7.30
CA LYS A 257 15.82 7.00 8.05
C LYS A 257 14.80 7.23 9.16
N LYS A 258 13.65 6.56 9.07
CA LYS A 258 12.60 6.65 10.09
C LYS A 258 13.10 5.99 11.39
N GLU A 259 12.86 6.66 12.51
CA GLU A 259 13.03 6.05 13.83
C GLU A 259 12.01 4.91 14.01
N LYS A 260 12.40 3.86 14.74
CA LYS A 260 11.49 2.78 15.06
C LYS A 260 10.47 3.26 16.09
N LEU A 261 9.21 2.89 15.90
CA LEU A 261 8.10 3.33 16.72
C LEU A 261 7.52 2.20 17.57
N ASN A 262 7.14 2.53 18.81
CA ASN A 262 6.36 1.65 19.67
C ASN A 262 4.97 2.25 19.90
N ILE A 263 3.95 1.51 19.46
CA ILE A 263 2.55 1.92 19.58
C ILE A 263 1.84 0.97 20.53
N ALA A 264 0.90 1.47 21.31
CA ALA A 264 0.01 0.60 22.08
C ALA A 264 -1.45 0.99 21.86
N TRP A 265 -2.28 0.01 21.51
CA TRP A 265 -3.72 0.19 21.50
C TRP A 265 -4.24 0.31 22.92
N ASP A 266 -5.21 1.18 23.09
CA ASP A 266 -5.87 1.46 24.36
C ASP A 266 -7.37 1.30 24.17
N TYR A 267 -7.91 0.17 24.58
CA TYR A 267 -9.32 -0.13 24.38
C TYR A 267 -10.18 0.70 25.36
N ILE A 268 -10.96 1.58 24.78
CA ILE A 268 -11.98 2.36 25.46
C ILE A 268 -13.30 2.02 24.78
N GLY A 269 -14.14 1.22 25.44
CA GLY A 269 -15.36 0.74 24.81
C GLY A 269 -16.28 1.88 24.36
N PRO A 270 -17.14 1.62 23.37
CA PRO A 270 -18.04 2.65 22.79
C PRO A 270 -19.02 3.26 23.79
N ASP A 271 -19.34 2.54 24.85
CA ASP A 271 -20.23 2.96 25.94
C ASP A 271 -19.48 3.45 27.19
N ALA A 272 -18.16 3.60 27.10
CA ALA A 272 -17.34 4.04 28.23
C ALA A 272 -17.75 5.45 28.70
N THR A 273 -17.74 5.65 30.02
CA THR A 273 -18.01 6.94 30.66
C THR A 273 -16.75 7.62 31.17
N SER A 274 -15.62 6.90 31.17
CA SER A 274 -14.30 7.42 31.57
C SER A 274 -13.19 6.76 30.76
N ILE A 275 -12.03 7.39 30.72
CA ILE A 275 -10.80 6.83 30.09
C ILE A 275 -10.08 5.79 30.96
N GLY A 276 -10.70 5.40 32.08
CA GLY A 276 -10.08 4.53 33.09
C GLY A 276 -9.08 5.29 33.99
N ASP A 277 -8.47 4.54 34.92
CA ASP A 277 -7.58 5.11 35.94
C ASP A 277 -6.12 5.22 35.41
N LYS A 278 -5.94 6.10 34.42
CA LYS A 278 -4.65 6.31 33.72
C LYS A 278 -3.73 7.30 34.43
N ASN A 279 -4.27 8.09 35.36
CA ASN A 279 -3.54 9.19 35.99
C ASN A 279 -2.45 8.76 36.98
N GLN A 280 -2.44 7.49 37.38
CA GLN A 280 -1.54 7.00 38.42
C GLN A 280 -0.23 6.41 37.87
N LYS A 281 -0.12 6.17 36.57
CA LYS A 281 1.07 5.56 35.97
C LYS A 281 2.06 6.61 35.47
N ASN A 282 3.34 6.37 35.69
CA ASN A 282 4.40 7.15 35.06
C ASN A 282 4.37 6.97 33.51
N LYS A 283 5.04 7.89 32.80
CA LYS A 283 5.27 7.67 31.37
C LYS A 283 6.07 6.38 31.17
N TYR A 284 5.66 5.56 30.21
CA TYR A 284 6.43 4.40 29.75
C TYR A 284 7.49 4.86 28.76
N GLU A 285 8.77 4.66 29.07
CA GLU A 285 9.89 5.20 28.30
C GLU A 285 9.93 4.71 26.86
N ALA A 286 9.57 3.45 26.64
CA ALA A 286 9.57 2.84 25.31
C ALA A 286 8.25 2.99 24.53
N LEU A 287 7.30 3.76 25.01
CA LEU A 287 6.01 3.97 24.32
C LEU A 287 5.96 5.36 23.70
N ASP A 288 5.86 5.42 22.37
CA ASP A 288 5.83 6.66 21.60
C ASP A 288 4.40 7.12 21.32
N VAL A 289 3.55 6.17 20.92
CA VAL A 289 2.20 6.44 20.40
C VAL A 289 1.17 5.61 21.15
N VAL A 290 0.11 6.28 21.56
CA VAL A 290 -1.10 5.59 22.07
C VAL A 290 -2.21 5.65 21.02
N ALA A 291 -2.87 4.51 20.81
CA ALA A 291 -3.94 4.37 19.83
C ALA A 291 -5.28 4.05 20.55
N PRO A 292 -5.99 5.07 21.10
CA PRO A 292 -7.24 4.84 21.81
C PRO A 292 -8.38 4.50 20.85
N THR A 293 -9.24 3.55 21.22
CA THR A 293 -10.47 3.23 20.48
C THR A 293 -11.56 4.22 20.83
N LEU A 294 -11.47 5.43 20.29
CA LEU A 294 -12.36 6.54 20.59
C LEU A 294 -13.20 7.03 19.39
N LEU A 295 -12.92 6.49 18.18
CA LEU A 295 -13.59 6.89 16.96
C LEU A 295 -14.23 5.69 16.28
N TYR A 296 -15.50 5.84 15.91
CA TYR A 296 -16.30 4.74 15.38
C TYR A 296 -17.07 5.16 14.12
N LEU A 297 -17.16 4.26 13.14
CA LEU A 297 -18.21 4.35 12.12
C LEU A 297 -19.53 3.98 12.77
N LYS A 298 -20.50 4.92 12.75
CA LYS A 298 -21.80 4.74 13.38
C LYS A 298 -22.75 3.91 12.53
N ASN A 299 -22.66 4.08 11.21
CA ASN A 299 -23.51 3.42 10.24
C ASN A 299 -22.81 3.33 8.87
N PRO A 300 -23.32 2.51 7.93
CA PRO A 300 -22.74 2.34 6.60
C PRO A 300 -22.72 3.61 5.74
N THR A 301 -23.52 4.62 6.08
CA THR A 301 -23.55 5.89 5.31
C THR A 301 -22.44 6.86 5.68
N GLY A 302 -21.38 6.40 6.38
CA GLY A 302 -20.20 7.18 6.69
C GLY A 302 -20.33 8.16 7.84
N GLU A 303 -21.37 8.05 8.70
CA GLU A 303 -21.39 8.83 9.93
C GLU A 303 -20.36 8.30 10.92
N ILE A 304 -19.56 9.20 11.51
CA ILE A 304 -18.67 8.86 12.63
C ILE A 304 -19.32 9.19 13.97
N LYS A 305 -18.84 8.50 15.01
CA LYS A 305 -19.26 8.72 16.38
C LYS A 305 -18.07 8.73 17.33
N TYR A 306 -18.08 9.65 18.26
CA TYR A 306 -17.15 9.77 19.38
C TYR A 306 -17.80 10.46 20.56
N ASN A 307 -17.16 10.39 21.73
CA ASN A 307 -17.60 11.11 22.92
C ASN A 307 -16.60 12.25 23.21
N ASN A 308 -17.05 13.49 23.05
CA ASN A 308 -16.23 14.70 23.19
C ASN A 308 -15.48 14.76 24.54
N SER A 309 -16.15 14.42 25.63
CA SER A 309 -15.54 14.44 26.96
C SER A 309 -14.43 13.41 27.10
N LEU A 310 -14.64 12.21 26.59
CA LEU A 310 -13.61 11.15 26.61
C LEU A 310 -12.40 11.54 25.77
N VAL A 311 -12.63 12.04 24.54
CA VAL A 311 -11.55 12.50 23.66
C VAL A 311 -10.76 13.61 24.34
N SER A 312 -11.42 14.67 24.84
CA SER A 312 -10.74 15.78 25.51
C SER A 312 -9.94 15.33 26.72
N ASN A 313 -10.50 14.44 27.55
CA ASN A 313 -9.81 13.90 28.72
C ASN A 313 -8.61 13.04 28.33
N TYR A 314 -8.75 12.23 27.25
CA TYR A 314 -7.66 11.40 26.75
C TYR A 314 -6.53 12.25 26.19
N MET A 315 -6.85 13.23 25.36
CA MET A 315 -5.86 14.13 24.78
C MET A 315 -5.09 14.90 25.87
N LYS A 316 -5.81 15.38 26.90
CA LYS A 316 -5.15 16.01 28.03
C LYS A 316 -4.16 15.07 28.73
N TRP A 317 -4.59 13.84 29.04
CA TRP A 317 -3.73 12.85 29.66
C TRP A 317 -2.52 12.49 28.78
N ALA A 318 -2.72 12.24 27.50
CA ALA A 318 -1.65 11.89 26.58
C ALA A 318 -0.62 13.00 26.43
N ASN A 319 -1.07 14.25 26.29
CA ASN A 319 -0.21 15.43 26.22
C ASN A 319 0.58 15.65 27.52
N ASP A 320 -0.06 15.50 28.69
CA ASP A 320 0.60 15.62 30.00
C ASP A 320 1.71 14.57 30.18
N LYS A 321 1.58 13.41 29.52
CA LYS A 321 2.58 12.33 29.50
C LYS A 321 3.58 12.44 28.33
N GLY A 322 3.33 13.32 27.36
CA GLY A 322 4.15 13.47 26.17
C GLY A 322 4.02 12.30 25.19
N TYR A 323 2.84 11.68 25.10
CA TYR A 323 2.53 10.68 24.08
C TYR A 323 1.97 11.34 22.82
N ARG A 324 2.34 10.78 21.67
CA ARG A 324 1.67 11.01 20.40
C ARG A 324 0.36 10.21 20.38
N VAL A 325 -0.66 10.71 19.71
CA VAL A 325 -1.97 10.04 19.65
C VAL A 325 -2.34 9.75 18.21
N TRP A 326 -2.59 8.47 17.91
CA TRP A 326 -3.18 8.01 16.65
C TRP A 326 -4.49 7.29 16.99
N VAL A 327 -5.61 8.01 16.89
CA VAL A 327 -6.91 7.45 17.29
C VAL A 327 -7.29 6.25 16.43
N ALA A 328 -7.74 5.17 17.05
CA ALA A 328 -8.23 4.01 16.31
C ALA A 328 -9.66 4.26 15.79
N LEU A 329 -9.86 4.08 14.48
CA LEU A 329 -11.15 4.08 13.81
C LEU A 329 -11.65 2.65 13.67
N LYS A 330 -12.80 2.34 14.27
CA LYS A 330 -13.43 1.02 14.19
C LYS A 330 -14.79 1.07 13.48
N ASN A 331 -15.13 -0.02 12.78
CA ASN A 331 -16.49 -0.26 12.27
C ASN A 331 -17.35 -1.01 13.31
N GLU A 332 -17.28 -0.58 14.55
CA GLU A 332 -18.04 -1.06 15.70
C GLU A 332 -18.71 0.13 16.39
N TYR A 333 -19.98 0.03 16.69
CA TYR A 333 -20.68 1.05 17.46
C TYR A 333 -21.72 0.41 18.41
N ALA A 334 -21.84 0.93 19.63
CA ALA A 334 -22.75 0.43 20.66
C ALA A 334 -22.63 -1.10 20.90
N SER A 335 -21.38 -1.59 20.99
CA SER A 335 -21.03 -3.02 21.17
C SER A 335 -21.55 -3.92 20.03
N LYS A 336 -21.84 -3.36 18.87
CA LYS A 336 -22.22 -4.06 17.66
C LYS A 336 -21.20 -3.77 16.56
N HIS A 337 -20.51 -4.80 16.09
CA HIS A 337 -19.71 -4.72 14.86
C HIS A 337 -20.64 -4.58 13.65
N PHE A 338 -20.20 -3.88 12.62
CA PHE A 338 -20.84 -3.97 11.32
C PHE A 338 -20.84 -5.43 10.86
N SER A 339 -21.91 -5.82 10.17
CA SER A 339 -21.87 -7.04 9.37
C SER A 339 -20.96 -6.85 8.16
N LEU A 340 -20.62 -7.95 7.49
CA LEU A 340 -19.93 -7.90 6.20
C LEU A 340 -20.69 -7.02 5.19
N ASP A 341 -22.03 -7.14 5.14
CA ASP A 341 -22.87 -6.33 4.24
C ASP A 341 -22.85 -4.84 4.59
N GLU A 342 -22.90 -4.48 5.88
CA GLU A 342 -22.81 -3.09 6.33
C GLU A 342 -21.44 -2.48 6.00
N THR A 343 -20.38 -3.27 6.13
CA THR A 343 -19.02 -2.84 5.74
C THR A 343 -18.91 -2.68 4.22
N SER A 344 -19.47 -3.62 3.47
CA SER A 344 -19.55 -3.56 2.00
C SER A 344 -20.31 -2.32 1.51
N GLU A 345 -21.47 -2.04 2.09
CA GLU A 345 -22.26 -0.85 1.76
C GLU A 345 -21.48 0.45 2.00
N PHE A 346 -20.71 0.52 3.08
CA PHE A 346 -19.85 1.68 3.36
C PHE A 346 -18.71 1.82 2.33
N LEU A 347 -18.03 0.72 2.04
CA LEU A 347 -16.83 0.74 1.19
C LEU A 347 -17.17 0.99 -0.29
N ASN A 348 -18.28 0.47 -0.79
CA ASN A 348 -18.68 0.54 -2.20
C ASN A 348 -19.54 1.75 -2.55
N ASP A 349 -19.47 2.84 -1.76
CA ASP A 349 -20.11 4.10 -2.09
C ASP A 349 -19.16 5.28 -1.84
N MET A 350 -18.76 5.97 -2.92
CA MET A 350 -17.79 7.06 -2.83
C MET A 350 -18.25 8.21 -1.92
N TYR A 351 -19.55 8.49 -1.84
CA TYR A 351 -20.06 9.56 -0.97
C TYR A 351 -20.12 9.15 0.50
N HIS A 352 -20.32 7.85 0.79
CA HIS A 352 -20.21 7.32 2.15
C HIS A 352 -18.76 7.41 2.65
N ARG A 353 -17.80 7.01 1.80
CA ARG A 353 -16.37 7.14 2.12
C ARG A 353 -15.96 8.61 2.30
N GLU A 354 -16.36 9.48 1.38
CA GLU A 354 -16.04 10.92 1.44
C GLU A 354 -16.59 11.57 2.71
N LYS A 355 -17.86 11.32 3.05
CA LYS A 355 -18.48 11.83 4.28
C LYS A 355 -17.74 11.40 5.55
N ALA A 356 -17.32 10.13 5.61
CA ALA A 356 -16.53 9.62 6.72
C ALA A 356 -15.18 10.32 6.78
N ILE A 357 -14.47 10.40 5.66
CA ILE A 357 -13.13 11.02 5.56
C ILE A 357 -13.17 12.48 6.00
N ASP A 358 -14.09 13.27 5.46
CA ASP A 358 -14.22 14.70 5.84
C ASP A 358 -14.50 14.87 7.34
N SER A 359 -15.36 14.00 7.89
CA SER A 359 -15.65 14.00 9.32
C SER A 359 -14.45 13.59 10.17
N ILE A 360 -13.66 12.60 9.73
CA ILE A 360 -12.42 12.16 10.36
C ILE A 360 -11.40 13.29 10.37
N ILE A 361 -11.15 13.92 9.23
CA ILE A 361 -10.17 15.00 9.12
C ILE A 361 -10.58 16.19 10.01
N LYS A 362 -11.85 16.56 10.00
CA LYS A 362 -12.37 17.58 10.91
C LYS A 362 -12.12 17.23 12.37
N PHE A 363 -12.40 15.98 12.77
CA PHE A 363 -12.17 15.49 14.12
C PHE A 363 -10.68 15.54 14.51
N LEU A 364 -9.77 15.08 13.65
CA LEU A 364 -8.34 15.13 13.91
C LEU A 364 -7.83 16.57 14.11
N LYS A 365 -8.35 17.52 13.34
CA LYS A 365 -8.02 18.94 13.46
C LYS A 365 -8.58 19.55 14.74
N GLU A 366 -9.86 19.29 15.04
CA GLU A 366 -10.55 19.84 16.22
C GLU A 366 -9.83 19.49 17.52
N TYR A 367 -9.37 18.25 17.66
CA TYR A 367 -8.69 17.77 18.87
C TYR A 367 -7.16 17.79 18.78
N ASN A 368 -6.58 18.36 17.71
CA ASN A 368 -5.14 18.38 17.45
C ASN A 368 -4.50 16.98 17.57
N ILE A 369 -5.18 15.97 17.04
CA ILE A 369 -4.69 14.59 17.01
C ILE A 369 -3.71 14.43 15.85
N GLU A 370 -2.58 13.74 16.09
CA GLU A 370 -1.51 13.61 15.11
C GLU A 370 -1.84 12.64 13.98
N GLY A 371 -2.55 11.55 14.27
CA GLY A 371 -2.81 10.53 13.28
C GLY A 371 -4.04 9.68 13.56
N ILE A 372 -4.28 8.77 12.62
CA ILE A 372 -5.36 7.80 12.69
C ILE A 372 -4.81 6.39 12.48
N ASN A 373 -5.34 5.43 13.24
CA ASN A 373 -5.12 4.01 13.05
C ASN A 373 -6.43 3.38 12.54
N VAL A 374 -6.46 3.01 11.27
CA VAL A 374 -7.64 2.41 10.63
C VAL A 374 -7.71 0.94 11.04
N ASP A 375 -8.72 0.58 11.83
CA ASP A 375 -8.96 -0.75 12.37
C ASP A 375 -10.36 -1.23 11.97
N ILE A 376 -10.56 -1.43 10.66
CA ILE A 376 -11.81 -1.90 10.05
C ILE A 376 -11.70 -3.39 9.78
N GLU A 377 -12.61 -4.14 10.34
CA GLU A 377 -12.71 -5.59 10.25
C GLU A 377 -14.00 -6.01 9.52
N LEU A 378 -14.20 -7.33 9.32
CA LEU A 378 -15.38 -7.88 8.66
C LEU A 378 -15.57 -7.30 7.25
N ILE A 379 -14.56 -7.46 6.41
CA ILE A 379 -14.53 -7.03 5.01
C ILE A 379 -14.66 -8.27 4.13
N TYR A 380 -15.54 -8.25 3.13
CA TYR A 380 -15.55 -9.29 2.09
C TYR A 380 -14.25 -9.26 1.28
N GLN A 381 -13.78 -10.43 0.85
CA GLN A 381 -12.61 -10.51 -0.04
C GLN A 381 -12.79 -9.70 -1.33
N GLU A 382 -13.97 -9.70 -1.89
CA GLU A 382 -14.35 -8.93 -3.08
C GLU A 382 -14.28 -7.42 -2.88
N ASP A 383 -14.40 -6.93 -1.64
CA ASP A 383 -14.30 -5.51 -1.28
C ASP A 383 -12.86 -5.04 -0.98
N ALA A 384 -11.87 -5.91 -1.15
CA ALA A 384 -10.46 -5.58 -0.87
C ALA A 384 -9.97 -4.33 -1.62
N THR A 385 -10.42 -4.16 -2.87
CA THR A 385 -10.09 -2.97 -3.67
C THR A 385 -10.80 -1.72 -3.17
N ALA A 386 -12.07 -1.84 -2.76
CA ALA A 386 -12.84 -0.74 -2.20
C ALA A 386 -12.27 -0.28 -0.83
N PHE A 387 -11.81 -1.23 0.00
CA PHE A 387 -11.11 -0.90 1.25
C PHE A 387 -9.77 -0.18 0.98
N SER A 388 -8.99 -0.69 0.04
CA SER A 388 -7.74 -0.04 -0.37
C SER A 388 -8.02 1.38 -0.90
N GLN A 389 -9.12 1.58 -1.64
CA GLN A 389 -9.53 2.88 -2.14
C GLN A 389 -9.94 3.84 -1.00
N PHE A 390 -10.70 3.37 -0.02
CA PHE A 390 -11.02 4.18 1.18
C PHE A 390 -9.74 4.68 1.88
N VAL A 391 -8.78 3.78 2.10
CA VAL A 391 -7.51 4.15 2.75
C VAL A 391 -6.73 5.16 1.89
N ARG A 392 -6.69 4.98 0.57
CA ARG A 392 -6.01 5.91 -0.34
C ARG A 392 -6.62 7.32 -0.30
N GLU A 393 -7.94 7.41 -0.36
CA GLU A 393 -8.68 8.68 -0.25
C GLU A 393 -8.44 9.35 1.11
N LEU A 394 -8.45 8.57 2.19
CA LEU A 394 -8.14 9.07 3.53
C LEU A 394 -6.70 9.59 3.63
N CYS A 395 -5.72 8.85 3.07
CA CYS A 395 -4.32 9.27 3.06
C CYS A 395 -4.13 10.62 2.35
N VAL A 396 -4.77 10.83 1.20
CA VAL A 396 -4.67 12.13 0.49
C VAL A 396 -5.08 13.28 1.41
N LYS A 397 -6.28 13.20 2.00
CA LYS A 397 -6.81 14.26 2.87
C LYS A 397 -6.00 14.40 4.19
N ALA A 398 -5.55 13.29 4.75
CA ALA A 398 -4.74 13.28 5.97
C ALA A 398 -3.37 13.92 5.73
N HIS A 399 -2.68 13.57 4.65
CA HIS A 399 -1.36 14.11 4.33
C HIS A 399 -1.41 15.60 3.99
N GLN A 400 -2.48 16.09 3.32
CA GLN A 400 -2.70 17.53 3.11
C GLN A 400 -2.76 18.31 4.44
N GLU A 401 -3.22 17.66 5.52
CA GLU A 401 -3.29 18.24 6.86
C GLU A 401 -2.12 17.79 7.79
N ASN A 402 -1.05 17.20 7.21
CA ASN A 402 0.11 16.67 7.94
C ASN A 402 -0.27 15.66 9.03
N LYS A 403 -1.26 14.80 8.76
CA LYS A 403 -1.69 13.73 9.66
C LYS A 403 -1.13 12.39 9.19
N ILE A 404 -0.82 11.52 10.16
CA ILE A 404 -0.32 10.17 9.94
C ILE A 404 -1.49 9.21 9.76
N VAL A 405 -1.33 8.26 8.83
CA VAL A 405 -2.29 7.16 8.63
C VAL A 405 -1.59 5.83 8.83
N SER A 406 -2.05 5.05 9.80
CA SER A 406 -1.68 3.65 9.96
C SER A 406 -2.89 2.75 9.73
N VAL A 407 -2.67 1.54 9.22
CA VAL A 407 -3.75 0.59 8.91
C VAL A 407 -3.46 -0.74 9.59
N CYS A 408 -4.43 -1.25 10.34
CA CYS A 408 -4.42 -2.62 10.86
C CYS A 408 -4.68 -3.61 9.73
N VAL A 409 -3.85 -4.63 9.62
CA VAL A 409 -4.04 -5.72 8.67
C VAL A 409 -3.79 -7.05 9.35
N ASN A 410 -4.56 -8.06 9.00
CA ASN A 410 -4.34 -9.41 9.49
C ASN A 410 -3.19 -10.10 8.76
N VAL A 411 -2.69 -11.17 9.36
CA VAL A 411 -1.60 -11.97 8.79
C VAL A 411 -1.98 -12.56 7.43
N PRO A 412 -1.03 -12.66 6.49
CA PRO A 412 -1.28 -13.16 5.13
C PRO A 412 -1.40 -14.69 5.09
N ASP A 413 -2.45 -15.24 5.71
CA ASP A 413 -2.71 -16.68 5.80
C ASP A 413 -3.51 -17.26 4.62
N GLY A 414 -4.14 -16.40 3.80
CA GLY A 414 -4.91 -16.76 2.61
C GLY A 414 -6.39 -17.03 2.87
N SER A 415 -6.89 -16.76 4.08
CA SER A 415 -8.32 -16.84 4.37
C SER A 415 -9.09 -15.69 3.70
N PRO A 416 -10.33 -15.92 3.20
CA PRO A 416 -11.05 -14.92 2.39
C PRO A 416 -11.28 -13.59 3.10
N ASN A 417 -12.20 -13.57 4.06
CA ASN A 417 -12.69 -12.34 4.70
C ASN A 417 -11.88 -11.92 5.93
N TRP A 418 -10.71 -12.54 6.13
CA TRP A 418 -9.79 -12.26 7.23
C TRP A 418 -8.42 -11.78 6.77
N SER A 419 -7.94 -12.28 5.63
CA SER A 419 -6.60 -12.03 5.10
C SER A 419 -6.64 -11.43 3.69
N LEU A 420 -7.36 -12.09 2.77
CA LEU A 420 -7.41 -11.69 1.36
C LEU A 420 -8.21 -10.41 1.11
N CYS A 421 -8.98 -9.96 2.10
CA CYS A 421 -9.64 -8.65 2.09
C CYS A 421 -8.67 -7.47 2.29
N TYR A 422 -7.41 -7.71 2.66
CA TYR A 422 -6.38 -6.68 2.77
C TYR A 422 -5.36 -6.82 1.62
N GLN A 423 -5.36 -5.85 0.71
CA GLN A 423 -4.34 -5.74 -0.33
C GLN A 423 -3.08 -5.10 0.27
N HIS A 424 -2.27 -5.88 1.00
CA HIS A 424 -1.16 -5.42 1.81
C HIS A 424 -0.24 -4.42 1.09
N LYS A 425 0.14 -4.73 -0.16
CA LYS A 425 0.98 -3.84 -0.96
C LYS A 425 0.29 -2.52 -1.26
N ALA A 426 -0.93 -2.56 -1.80
CA ALA A 426 -1.70 -1.36 -2.17
C ALA A 426 -1.94 -0.45 -0.96
N LEU A 427 -2.24 -1.03 0.20
CA LEU A 427 -2.37 -0.29 1.47
C LEU A 427 -1.05 0.36 1.87
N SER A 428 0.07 -0.38 1.80
CA SER A 428 1.38 0.11 2.21
C SER A 428 1.96 1.20 1.28
N GLU A 429 1.54 1.24 0.02
CA GLU A 429 1.97 2.27 -0.92
C GLU A 429 1.48 3.66 -0.54
N ARG A 430 0.40 3.76 0.21
CA ARG A 430 -0.22 5.04 0.60
C ARG A 430 -0.16 5.32 2.10
N ALA A 431 -0.46 4.33 2.94
CA ALA A 431 -0.37 4.47 4.39
C ALA A 431 1.08 4.70 4.85
N ASP A 432 1.23 5.44 5.93
CA ASP A 432 2.53 5.68 6.55
C ASP A 432 3.05 4.43 7.26
N TYR A 433 2.14 3.67 7.87
CA TYR A 433 2.45 2.43 8.58
C TYR A 433 1.38 1.36 8.37
N ILE A 434 1.82 0.11 8.42
CA ILE A 434 0.99 -1.10 8.42
C ILE A 434 1.16 -1.78 9.77
N ALA A 435 0.12 -1.76 10.60
CA ALA A 435 0.10 -2.47 11.88
C ALA A 435 -0.34 -3.92 11.63
N LEU A 436 0.63 -4.83 11.60
CA LEU A 436 0.38 -6.25 11.38
C LEU A 436 -0.18 -6.90 12.65
N VAL A 437 -1.44 -7.32 12.64
CA VAL A 437 -2.08 -8.06 13.75
C VAL A 437 -1.54 -9.48 13.77
N ALA A 438 -0.32 -9.68 14.35
CA ALA A 438 0.37 -10.96 14.39
C ALA A 438 0.06 -11.73 15.69
N TYR A 439 -1.22 -11.81 16.05
CA TYR A 439 -1.75 -12.56 17.19
C TYR A 439 -3.12 -13.14 16.85
N ASP A 440 -3.74 -13.83 17.81
CA ASP A 440 -4.94 -14.66 17.62
C ASP A 440 -4.74 -15.79 16.58
N GLN A 441 -3.53 -16.35 16.53
CA GLN A 441 -3.23 -17.58 15.78
C GLN A 441 -4.26 -18.68 16.06
N TYR A 442 -4.61 -18.83 17.33
CA TYR A 442 -5.79 -19.55 17.81
C TYR A 442 -6.66 -18.54 18.55
N GLY A 443 -7.62 -17.95 17.84
CA GLY A 443 -8.51 -16.91 18.37
C GLY A 443 -9.54 -17.44 19.35
N ALA A 444 -10.32 -16.55 19.95
CA ALA A 444 -11.28 -16.88 21.02
C ALA A 444 -12.32 -17.94 20.63
N SER A 445 -12.71 -17.99 19.37
CA SER A 445 -13.69 -18.92 18.80
C SER A 445 -13.08 -20.22 18.26
N SER A 446 -11.76 -20.40 18.38
CA SER A 446 -11.09 -21.60 17.87
C SER A 446 -11.61 -22.86 18.57
N ASN A 447 -11.88 -23.89 17.78
CA ASN A 447 -12.21 -25.22 18.28
C ASN A 447 -10.98 -26.07 18.63
N LYS A 448 -9.78 -25.51 18.46
CA LYS A 448 -8.50 -26.12 18.83
C LYS A 448 -7.76 -25.20 19.78
N ALA A 449 -7.15 -25.80 20.82
CA ALA A 449 -6.27 -25.09 21.72
C ALA A 449 -4.88 -24.91 21.08
N GLY A 450 -4.26 -23.76 21.28
CA GLY A 450 -2.94 -23.45 20.75
C GLY A 450 -2.40 -22.11 21.25
N PRO A 451 -1.19 -21.72 20.80
CA PRO A 451 -0.58 -20.45 21.16
C PRO A 451 -1.35 -19.26 20.58
N ASN A 452 -1.32 -18.13 21.27
CA ASN A 452 -1.88 -16.88 20.78
C ASN A 452 -1.05 -16.29 19.62
N ALA A 453 0.28 -16.40 19.72
CA ALA A 453 1.23 -15.91 18.73
C ALA A 453 2.55 -16.67 18.85
N SER A 454 2.66 -17.86 18.24
CA SER A 454 3.94 -18.59 18.26
C SER A 454 4.99 -17.86 17.43
N LEU A 455 6.26 -17.92 17.86
CA LEU A 455 7.37 -17.23 17.22
C LEU A 455 7.55 -17.64 15.75
N GLU A 456 7.46 -18.93 15.45
CA GLU A 456 7.57 -19.44 14.08
C GLU A 456 6.46 -18.90 13.19
N TRP A 457 5.21 -18.92 13.68
CA TRP A 457 4.06 -18.40 12.93
C TRP A 457 4.17 -16.88 12.70
N VAL A 458 4.56 -16.11 13.71
CA VAL A 458 4.79 -14.67 13.59
C VAL A 458 5.90 -14.39 12.57
N SER A 459 7.07 -15.05 12.70
CA SER A 459 8.21 -14.87 11.78
C SER A 459 7.84 -15.23 10.34
N THR A 460 7.12 -16.32 10.12
CA THR A 460 6.65 -16.76 8.79
C THR A 460 5.71 -15.74 8.15
N ASN A 461 4.80 -15.17 8.92
CA ASN A 461 3.85 -14.18 8.37
C ASN A 461 4.50 -12.81 8.12
N VAL A 462 5.44 -12.39 8.95
CA VAL A 462 6.28 -11.21 8.65
C VAL A 462 7.06 -11.42 7.35
N GLU A 463 7.68 -12.59 7.18
CA GLU A 463 8.43 -12.91 5.96
C GLU A 463 7.54 -12.89 4.71
N LYS A 464 6.32 -13.45 4.77
CA LYS A 464 5.35 -13.38 3.68
C LYS A 464 5.00 -11.94 3.33
N LEU A 465 4.73 -11.10 4.33
CA LEU A 465 4.37 -9.70 4.11
C LEU A 465 5.50 -8.93 3.40
N VAL A 466 6.74 -9.11 3.85
CA VAL A 466 7.91 -8.43 3.27
C VAL A 466 8.28 -9.00 1.89
N LYS A 467 8.40 -10.34 1.77
CA LYS A 467 8.97 -10.95 0.54
C LYS A 467 7.92 -11.27 -0.52
N ARG A 468 6.78 -11.81 -0.13
CA ARG A 468 5.72 -12.20 -1.07
C ARG A 468 4.86 -11.00 -1.46
N ASP A 469 4.40 -10.24 -0.47
CA ASP A 469 3.47 -9.13 -0.67
C ASP A 469 4.21 -7.80 -0.95
N SER A 470 5.54 -7.80 -0.87
CA SER A 470 6.41 -6.66 -1.21
C SER A 470 6.08 -5.38 -0.43
N VAL A 471 5.70 -5.52 0.84
CA VAL A 471 5.50 -4.39 1.74
C VAL A 471 6.86 -3.87 2.22
N GLU A 472 7.07 -2.56 2.18
CA GLU A 472 8.29 -1.94 2.71
C GLU A 472 8.42 -2.25 4.21
N SER A 473 9.48 -2.96 4.60
CA SER A 473 9.65 -3.44 5.98
C SER A 473 9.64 -2.31 7.03
N GLU A 474 10.20 -1.14 6.68
CA GLU A 474 10.24 0.04 7.56
C GLU A 474 8.86 0.69 7.81
N LYS A 475 7.82 0.27 7.08
CA LYS A 475 6.44 0.67 7.35
C LYS A 475 5.69 -0.31 8.25
N ILE A 476 6.23 -1.50 8.50
CA ILE A 476 5.53 -2.54 9.26
C ILE A 476 5.75 -2.32 10.75
N LEU A 477 4.65 -2.23 11.50
CA LEU A 477 4.62 -2.28 12.95
C LEU A 477 4.17 -3.68 13.37
N LEU A 478 5.05 -4.44 14.04
CA LEU A 478 4.75 -5.80 14.46
C LEU A 478 3.78 -5.83 15.62
N GLY A 479 2.58 -6.35 15.41
CA GLY A 479 1.58 -6.55 16.45
C GLY A 479 2.01 -7.66 17.41
N ILE A 480 2.09 -7.33 18.70
CA ILE A 480 2.50 -8.22 19.79
C ILE A 480 1.42 -8.21 20.86
N PRO A 481 0.88 -9.37 21.29
CA PRO A 481 -0.15 -9.40 22.31
C PRO A 481 0.45 -9.31 23.73
N PHE A 482 -0.19 -8.52 24.60
CA PHE A 482 0.07 -8.52 26.05
C PHE A 482 -0.88 -9.47 26.81
N TYR A 483 -1.37 -10.51 26.11
CA TYR A 483 -2.26 -11.48 26.70
C TYR A 483 -2.01 -12.90 26.17
N SER A 484 -2.37 -13.85 27.02
CA SER A 484 -2.38 -15.27 26.70
C SER A 484 -3.82 -15.78 26.62
N ARG A 485 -4.02 -16.97 26.02
CA ARG A 485 -5.30 -17.67 26.08
C ARG A 485 -5.16 -18.93 26.94
N LEU A 486 -5.97 -18.99 28.01
CA LEU A 486 -6.16 -20.20 28.80
C LEU A 486 -7.24 -21.06 28.13
N TRP A 487 -6.86 -22.21 27.70
CA TRP A 487 -7.74 -23.18 27.07
C TRP A 487 -8.21 -24.19 28.08
N THR A 488 -9.51 -24.51 28.02
CA THR A 488 -10.11 -25.60 28.80
C THR A 488 -10.87 -26.51 27.85
N SER A 489 -10.68 -27.83 28.02
CA SER A 489 -11.38 -28.87 27.26
C SER A 489 -12.26 -29.68 28.17
N ASN A 490 -13.53 -29.82 27.86
CA ASN A 490 -14.47 -30.66 28.56
C ASN A 490 -15.33 -31.40 27.55
N ASN A 491 -15.33 -32.74 27.60
CA ASN A 491 -16.08 -33.62 26.69
C ASN A 491 -15.91 -33.24 25.20
N GLY A 492 -14.67 -32.88 24.77
CA GLY A 492 -14.36 -32.50 23.41
C GLY A 492 -14.71 -31.04 23.02
N VAL A 493 -15.33 -30.30 23.93
CA VAL A 493 -15.61 -28.88 23.72
C VAL A 493 -14.46 -28.05 24.26
N VAL A 494 -13.81 -27.29 23.38
CA VAL A 494 -12.71 -26.38 23.73
C VAL A 494 -13.27 -24.98 23.97
N LYS A 495 -12.87 -24.35 25.07
CA LYS A 495 -13.18 -22.96 25.43
C LYS A 495 -11.92 -22.20 25.78
N SER A 496 -11.89 -20.92 25.50
CA SER A 496 -10.78 -20.05 25.86
C SER A 496 -11.19 -18.94 26.82
N LYS A 497 -10.22 -18.48 27.61
CA LYS A 497 -10.31 -17.26 28.43
C LYS A 497 -9.03 -16.45 28.26
N THR A 498 -9.17 -15.16 28.05
CA THR A 498 -8.05 -14.22 28.01
C THR A 498 -7.41 -14.09 29.39
N LEU A 499 -6.08 -14.17 29.44
CA LEU A 499 -5.26 -13.89 30.62
C LEU A 499 -4.37 -12.70 30.30
N THR A 500 -4.45 -11.64 31.12
CA THR A 500 -3.44 -10.57 31.08
C THR A 500 -2.05 -11.12 31.45
N MET A 501 -0.97 -10.40 31.11
CA MET A 501 0.39 -10.82 31.46
C MET A 501 0.55 -11.05 32.99
N ASN A 502 -0.04 -10.16 33.82
CA ASN A 502 -0.05 -10.35 35.26
C ASN A 502 -0.74 -11.67 35.70
N SER A 503 -1.88 -11.99 35.09
CA SER A 503 -2.57 -13.27 35.34
C SER A 503 -1.76 -14.46 34.85
N ALA A 504 -1.07 -14.34 33.73
CA ALA A 504 -0.22 -15.38 33.16
C ALA A 504 0.99 -15.72 34.07
N LYS A 505 1.59 -14.71 34.72
CA LYS A 505 2.69 -14.92 35.69
C LYS A 505 2.36 -15.96 36.76
N SER A 506 1.11 -16.09 37.19
CA SER A 506 0.68 -17.07 38.16
C SER A 506 0.93 -18.53 37.73
N TYR A 507 1.00 -18.77 36.43
CA TYR A 507 1.25 -20.08 35.84
C TYR A 507 2.73 -20.45 35.85
N LEU A 508 3.66 -19.48 35.79
CA LEU A 508 5.11 -19.72 35.83
C LEU A 508 5.54 -20.45 37.11
N ASN A 509 4.80 -20.27 38.20
CA ASN A 509 5.08 -20.88 39.49
C ASN A 509 4.24 -22.15 39.78
N LYS A 510 3.55 -22.68 38.77
CA LYS A 510 2.75 -23.92 38.93
C LYS A 510 3.62 -25.17 39.04
N ASN A 511 3.06 -26.21 39.66
CA ASN A 511 3.67 -27.51 39.69
C ASN A 511 2.75 -28.53 38.97
N PRO A 512 3.17 -29.14 37.84
CA PRO A 512 4.50 -29.00 37.22
C PRO A 512 4.74 -27.56 36.66
N MET A 513 6.02 -27.18 36.61
CA MET A 513 6.40 -25.90 36.04
C MET A 513 6.16 -25.85 34.51
N PRO A 514 5.80 -24.70 33.95
CA PRO A 514 5.74 -24.50 32.50
C PRO A 514 7.07 -24.85 31.84
N ILE A 515 7.00 -25.38 30.63
CA ILE A 515 8.16 -25.78 29.82
C ILE A 515 8.32 -24.77 28.68
N TRP A 516 9.56 -24.35 28.40
CA TRP A 516 9.85 -23.52 27.25
C TRP A 516 9.76 -24.34 25.95
N SER A 517 8.98 -23.85 25.00
CA SER A 517 8.93 -24.35 23.61
C SER A 517 9.73 -23.44 22.70
N GLU A 518 10.81 -23.93 22.12
CA GLU A 518 11.62 -23.16 21.17
C GLU A 518 10.82 -22.80 19.92
N GLU A 519 10.00 -23.71 19.40
CA GLU A 519 9.13 -23.49 18.24
C GLU A 519 8.08 -22.40 18.50
N ALA A 520 7.40 -22.47 19.64
CA ALA A 520 6.43 -21.46 20.02
C ALA A 520 7.09 -20.14 20.47
N GLY A 521 8.35 -20.16 20.93
CA GLY A 521 8.99 -19.04 21.60
C GLY A 521 8.24 -18.61 22.86
N GLN A 522 7.65 -19.57 23.56
CA GLN A 522 6.76 -19.33 24.69
C GLN A 522 6.91 -20.44 25.74
N TYR A 523 6.70 -20.11 27.01
CA TYR A 523 6.42 -21.12 28.01
C TYR A 523 5.01 -21.65 27.83
N PHE A 524 4.85 -22.99 27.91
CA PHE A 524 3.53 -23.59 27.94
C PHE A 524 3.32 -24.46 29.17
N TYR A 525 2.09 -24.52 29.62
CA TYR A 525 1.64 -25.39 30.72
C TYR A 525 0.46 -26.24 30.25
N GLU A 526 0.53 -27.53 30.47
CA GLU A 526 -0.56 -28.47 30.26
C GLU A 526 -0.87 -29.21 31.58
N SER A 527 -2.14 -29.30 31.94
CA SER A 527 -2.55 -30.09 33.12
C SER A 527 -2.37 -31.59 32.87
N LYS A 528 -2.17 -32.37 33.94
CA LYS A 528 -1.96 -33.83 33.85
C LYS A 528 -3.09 -34.57 33.14
N ASP A 529 -4.32 -34.11 33.30
CA ASP A 529 -5.53 -34.66 32.68
C ASP A 529 -5.79 -34.07 31.28
N ARG A 530 -4.90 -33.17 30.80
CA ARG A 530 -4.98 -32.48 29.51
C ARG A 530 -6.26 -31.65 29.29
N THR A 531 -6.93 -31.29 30.38
CA THR A 531 -8.13 -30.45 30.31
C THR A 531 -7.80 -28.97 30.28
N THR A 532 -6.58 -28.58 30.61
CA THR A 532 -6.13 -27.17 30.64
C THR A 532 -4.82 -27.03 29.89
N LEU A 533 -4.76 -26.04 28.98
CA LEU A 533 -3.55 -25.68 28.25
C LEU A 533 -3.42 -24.17 28.20
N VAL A 534 -2.20 -23.63 28.32
CA VAL A 534 -1.89 -22.23 28.13
C VAL A 534 -0.48 -22.08 27.56
N TYR A 535 -0.32 -21.16 26.58
CA TYR A 535 0.95 -20.63 26.15
C TYR A 535 1.07 -19.21 26.69
N LEU A 536 2.19 -18.91 27.34
CA LEU A 536 2.33 -17.69 28.13
C LEU A 536 3.01 -16.58 27.31
N GLU A 537 2.34 -15.44 27.21
CA GLU A 537 3.00 -14.19 26.83
C GLU A 537 3.57 -13.56 28.10
N GLU A 538 4.89 -13.41 28.08
CA GLU A 538 5.67 -12.88 29.19
C GLU A 538 6.99 -12.28 28.64
N ASN A 539 7.85 -11.73 29.49
CA ASN A 539 9.01 -10.95 29.05
C ASN A 539 9.89 -11.69 28.03
N LYS A 540 10.20 -12.98 28.24
CA LYS A 540 11.07 -13.73 27.34
C LYS A 540 10.40 -13.95 25.97
N SER A 541 9.11 -14.29 25.94
CA SER A 541 8.38 -14.47 24.69
C SER A 541 8.27 -13.15 23.90
N ILE A 542 8.11 -12.03 24.59
CA ILE A 542 8.11 -10.70 23.98
C ILE A 542 9.49 -10.37 23.39
N ILE A 543 10.58 -10.59 24.13
CA ILE A 543 11.95 -10.39 23.64
C ILE A 543 12.20 -11.16 22.34
N GLU A 544 11.79 -12.43 22.26
CA GLU A 544 11.99 -13.23 21.04
C GLU A 544 11.23 -12.63 19.84
N LYS A 545 10.04 -12.09 20.04
CA LYS A 545 9.29 -11.39 18.98
C LYS A 545 9.92 -10.05 18.61
N LEU A 546 10.43 -9.28 19.58
CA LEU A 546 11.11 -8.00 19.32
C LEU A 546 12.37 -8.16 18.45
N LYS A 547 13.10 -9.29 18.55
CA LYS A 547 14.24 -9.60 17.69
C LYS A 547 13.86 -9.65 16.20
N LEU A 548 12.60 -9.93 15.88
CA LEU A 548 12.12 -9.91 14.49
C LEU A 548 12.12 -8.49 13.90
N ILE A 549 11.97 -7.46 14.73
CA ILE A 549 11.99 -6.06 14.30
C ILE A 549 13.36 -5.72 13.70
N GLU A 550 14.43 -6.13 14.36
CA GLU A 550 15.78 -5.94 13.85
C GLU A 550 16.08 -6.87 12.66
N LYS A 551 15.73 -8.15 12.80
CA LYS A 551 15.97 -9.19 11.76
C LYS A 551 15.40 -8.81 10.40
N TYR A 552 14.21 -8.21 10.36
CA TYR A 552 13.53 -7.84 9.13
C TYR A 552 13.56 -6.32 8.86
N ASN A 553 14.26 -5.54 9.67
CA ASN A 553 14.29 -4.07 9.62
C ASN A 553 12.88 -3.45 9.60
N LEU A 554 12.01 -3.90 10.53
CA LEU A 554 10.64 -3.39 10.62
C LEU A 554 10.62 -1.95 11.18
N GLY A 555 9.53 -1.22 10.92
CA GLY A 555 9.31 0.15 11.40
C GLY A 555 9.08 0.27 12.90
N GLY A 556 8.80 -0.84 13.59
CA GLY A 556 8.60 -0.87 15.04
C GLY A 556 7.62 -1.94 15.48
N SER A 557 6.96 -1.70 16.60
CA SER A 557 6.03 -2.63 17.23
C SER A 557 4.69 -1.98 17.60
N ALA A 558 3.65 -2.80 17.72
CA ALA A 558 2.32 -2.39 18.15
C ALA A 558 1.78 -3.39 19.19
N TYR A 559 1.28 -2.94 20.32
CA TYR A 559 0.93 -3.80 21.45
C TYR A 559 -0.57 -3.82 21.73
N TRP A 560 -1.17 -5.01 21.76
CA TRP A 560 -2.54 -5.21 22.20
C TRP A 560 -2.55 -5.82 23.58
N MET A 561 -2.88 -5.12 24.65
CA MET A 561 -3.28 -3.72 24.74
C MET A 561 -2.83 -3.13 26.08
N LEU A 562 -2.85 -1.81 26.19
CA LEU A 562 -2.61 -1.11 27.46
C LEU A 562 -3.58 -1.59 28.55
N GLY A 563 -3.04 -1.85 29.74
CA GLY A 563 -3.77 -2.40 30.88
C GLY A 563 -3.67 -3.94 30.99
N TYR A 564 -3.13 -4.63 29.96
CA TYR A 564 -2.87 -6.07 30.02
C TYR A 564 -1.43 -6.41 30.35
N GLU A 565 -0.52 -5.43 30.24
CA GLU A 565 0.92 -5.56 30.45
C GLU A 565 1.28 -5.78 31.92
N THR A 566 2.50 -6.27 32.13
CA THR A 566 3.17 -6.21 33.44
C THR A 566 3.94 -4.89 33.56
N GLU A 567 4.18 -4.44 34.79
CA GLU A 567 4.84 -3.16 35.05
C GLU A 567 6.26 -3.08 34.45
N ASP A 568 6.97 -4.19 34.43
CA ASP A 568 8.36 -4.31 33.97
C ASP A 568 8.52 -4.48 32.45
N ILE A 569 7.44 -4.70 31.69
CA ILE A 569 7.57 -5.00 30.26
C ILE A 569 8.11 -3.85 29.45
N TRP A 570 7.73 -2.61 29.77
CA TRP A 570 8.18 -1.44 29.04
C TRP A 570 9.69 -1.21 29.19
N GLN A 571 10.26 -1.50 30.37
CA GLN A 571 11.71 -1.50 30.57
C GLN A 571 12.37 -2.61 29.73
N THR A 572 11.75 -3.78 29.66
CA THR A 572 12.23 -4.89 28.81
C THR A 572 12.24 -4.49 27.34
N ILE A 573 11.18 -3.84 26.84
CA ILE A 573 11.08 -3.35 25.46
C ILE A 573 12.18 -2.31 25.20
N SER A 574 12.32 -1.31 26.08
CA SER A 574 13.35 -0.27 25.97
C SER A 574 14.76 -0.87 25.83
N GLN A 575 15.10 -1.81 26.73
CA GLN A 575 16.41 -2.47 26.71
C GLN A 575 16.64 -3.34 25.48
N THR A 576 15.59 -4.00 24.97
CA THR A 576 15.72 -4.92 23.82
C THR A 576 15.87 -4.15 22.49
N LEU A 577 15.20 -3.02 22.35
CA LEU A 577 15.23 -2.22 21.14
C LEU A 577 16.26 -1.09 21.17
N ASN A 578 17.06 -0.99 22.25
CA ASN A 578 18.07 0.07 22.47
C ASN A 578 17.48 1.50 22.39
N TYR A 579 16.32 1.70 23.05
CA TYR A 579 15.67 3.01 23.19
C TYR A 579 16.31 3.84 24.29
#